data_da00d7088fe67914db47f749f067b241
#
_entry.id   da00d7088fe67914db47f749f067b241
#
_cell.length_a   1.000
_cell.length_b   1.000
_cell.length_c   1.000
_cell.angle_alpha   90.00
_cell.angle_beta   90.00
_cell.angle_gamma   90.00
#
_symmetry.space_group_name_H-M   'P 1'
#
loop_
_entity.id
_entity.type
_entity.pdbx_description
1 polymer ?
#
loop_
_entity_poly.entity_id
_entity_poly.type
_entity_poly.pdbx_seq_one_letter_code
_entity_poly.pdbx_strand_id
1 'polypeptide(L)'
;TYKRMFGKRVNNAWLPDVFGNSWILPQILKKSGVDYFVSNKMSTWNDTNRFPHNNFIWKGIDGSEVYACVPPTHFITWNMPSQIQENWEAYIDKDKGGQTLNMFGYGDGGSGCTEEMIELMDRFDKLSIMPKCTHTSGAEFLEKNLKDNKALEVWDGELYLEMHRGTFTTKSDIKKANRKLEEKFRTAEMLSVMRNEDNSKE
;
A
#
# COMPACT_ATOMS: atom_id res chain seq x y z
N THR A 1 1.65 15.92 11.63
CA THR A 1 0.33 16.46 11.27
C THR A 1 -0.78 15.50 11.72
N TYR A 2 -0.76 14.22 11.36
CA TYR A 2 -1.81 13.22 11.65
C TYR A 2 -2.09 13.09 13.16
N LYS A 3 -1.04 12.92 13.99
CA LYS A 3 -1.19 12.87 15.45
C LYS A 3 -1.84 14.14 16.00
N ARG A 4 -1.53 15.32 15.45
CA ARG A 4 -2.12 16.60 15.88
C ARG A 4 -3.61 16.69 15.54
N MET A 5 -4.01 16.19 14.35
CA MET A 5 -5.39 16.29 13.85
C MET A 5 -6.31 15.21 14.41
N PHE A 6 -5.81 13.99 14.56
CA PHE A 6 -6.62 12.81 14.89
C PHE A 6 -6.26 12.13 16.23
N GLY A 7 -5.30 12.67 16.96
CA GLY A 7 -4.86 12.13 18.25
C GLY A 7 -4.09 10.82 18.18
N LYS A 8 -4.01 10.18 17.01
CA LYS A 8 -3.39 8.86 16.80
C LYS A 8 -2.18 8.97 15.88
N ARG A 9 -1.17 8.12 16.09
CA ARG A 9 -0.10 7.89 15.13
C ARG A 9 -0.54 6.87 14.08
N VAL A 10 -0.13 7.10 12.84
CA VAL A 10 -0.20 6.10 11.77
C VAL A 10 1.15 5.39 11.75
N ASN A 11 1.12 4.06 11.84
CA ASN A 11 2.32 3.21 11.82
C ASN A 11 2.40 2.33 10.58
N ASN A 12 1.46 2.45 9.65
CA ASN A 12 1.45 1.71 8.39
C ASN A 12 1.34 2.63 7.17
N ALA A 13 1.99 2.26 6.09
CA ALA A 13 1.85 2.85 4.77
C ALA A 13 1.09 1.87 3.87
N TRP A 14 -0.07 2.28 3.40
CA TRP A 14 -0.99 1.48 2.61
C TRP A 14 -1.00 1.97 1.17
N LEU A 15 -0.23 1.29 0.29
CA LEU A 15 0.02 1.70 -1.08
C LEU A 15 -0.23 0.53 -2.07
N PRO A 16 -1.45 0.00 -2.17
CA PRO A 16 -1.73 -1.20 -2.96
C PRO A 16 -1.60 -0.97 -4.47
N ASP A 17 -1.83 0.24 -4.94
CA ASP A 17 -1.87 0.58 -6.37
C ASP A 17 -0.65 1.42 -6.84
N VAL A 18 0.52 1.15 -6.30
CA VAL A 18 1.77 1.82 -6.69
C VAL A 18 2.59 0.91 -7.62
N PHE A 19 3.17 1.50 -8.65
CA PHE A 19 3.84 0.80 -9.75
C PHE A 19 5.33 0.59 -9.49
N GLY A 20 5.64 -0.10 -8.41
CA GLY A 20 6.98 -0.29 -7.89
C GLY A 20 7.34 0.71 -6.80
N ASN A 21 8.28 0.31 -5.94
CA ASN A 21 8.68 1.12 -4.79
C ASN A 21 10.20 1.14 -4.67
N SER A 22 10.76 2.33 -4.53
CA SER A 22 12.21 2.53 -4.43
C SER A 22 12.78 1.95 -3.15
N TRP A 23 13.98 1.39 -3.25
CA TRP A 23 14.76 0.86 -2.12
C TRP A 23 15.01 1.87 -0.98
N ILE A 24 14.88 3.17 -1.24
CA ILE A 24 14.99 4.20 -0.19
C ILE A 24 13.74 4.31 0.70
N LEU A 25 12.61 3.74 0.28
CA LEU A 25 11.34 3.93 0.97
C LEU A 25 11.33 3.40 2.41
N PRO A 26 11.91 2.23 2.75
CA PRO A 26 11.98 1.77 4.14
C PRO A 26 12.67 2.76 5.08
N GLN A 27 13.74 3.41 4.62
CA GLN A 27 14.43 4.46 5.38
C GLN A 27 13.49 5.64 5.69
N ILE A 28 12.75 6.10 4.70
CA ILE A 28 11.80 7.21 4.85
C ILE A 28 10.69 6.83 5.82
N LEU A 29 10.10 5.64 5.64
CA LEU A 29 9.04 5.11 6.49
C LEU A 29 9.51 5.00 7.94
N LYS A 30 10.61 4.31 8.18
CA LYS A 30 11.14 4.08 9.53
C LYS A 30 11.47 5.38 10.26
N LYS A 31 12.12 6.31 9.59
CA LYS A 31 12.44 7.65 10.14
C LYS A 31 11.19 8.53 10.36
N SER A 32 10.09 8.21 9.69
CA SER A 32 8.80 8.86 9.89
C SER A 32 7.93 8.18 10.96
N GLY A 33 8.41 7.10 11.59
CA GLY A 33 7.70 6.35 12.62
C GLY A 33 6.64 5.39 12.05
N VAL A 34 6.85 4.92 10.81
CA VAL A 34 6.02 3.94 10.13
C VAL A 34 6.79 2.62 10.09
N ASP A 35 6.23 1.59 10.72
CA ASP A 35 6.87 0.28 10.87
C ASP A 35 6.34 -0.77 9.90
N TYR A 36 5.20 -0.52 9.26
CA TYR A 36 4.51 -1.47 8.40
C TYR A 36 4.23 -0.89 7.01
N PHE A 37 4.33 -1.75 6.00
CA PHE A 37 4.12 -1.38 4.61
C PHE A 37 3.26 -2.42 3.88
N VAL A 38 2.30 -1.97 3.09
CA VAL A 38 1.50 -2.82 2.19
C VAL A 38 1.55 -2.27 0.78
N SER A 39 1.84 -3.15 -0.16
CA SER A 39 1.70 -2.91 -1.59
C SER A 39 1.07 -4.15 -2.25
N ASN A 40 0.85 -4.16 -3.58
CA ASN A 40 0.20 -5.31 -4.18
C ASN A 40 0.74 -5.67 -5.58
N LYS A 41 0.94 -4.68 -6.43
CA LYS A 41 1.18 -4.89 -7.88
C LYS A 41 2.28 -5.91 -8.22
N MET A 42 3.33 -6.05 -7.41
CA MET A 42 4.45 -6.94 -7.67
C MET A 42 4.06 -8.42 -7.64
N SER A 43 3.02 -8.79 -6.91
CA SER A 43 2.51 -10.18 -6.87
C SER A 43 1.55 -10.50 -8.02
N THR A 44 0.90 -9.48 -8.59
CA THR A 44 -0.21 -9.69 -9.54
C THR A 44 0.10 -9.25 -10.97
N TRP A 45 1.05 -8.34 -11.16
CA TRP A 45 1.34 -7.73 -12.46
C TRP A 45 2.75 -7.99 -13.00
N ASN A 46 3.60 -8.71 -12.27
CA ASN A 46 4.88 -9.17 -12.78
C ASN A 46 4.71 -10.56 -13.42
N ASP A 47 4.94 -10.64 -14.71
CA ASP A 47 4.81 -11.90 -15.46
C ASP A 47 6.11 -12.71 -15.44
N THR A 48 7.25 -12.06 -15.63
CA THR A 48 8.56 -12.71 -15.76
C THR A 48 9.40 -12.61 -14.50
N ASN A 49 9.25 -11.54 -13.73
CA ASN A 49 10.01 -11.27 -12.51
C ASN A 49 9.08 -11.25 -11.28
N ARG A 50 8.46 -12.39 -11.02
CA ARG A 50 7.54 -12.53 -9.88
C ARG A 50 8.26 -12.28 -8.56
N PHE A 51 7.65 -11.45 -7.72
CA PHE A 51 8.19 -11.16 -6.40
C PHE A 51 8.10 -12.42 -5.50
N PRO A 52 9.20 -12.82 -4.83
CA PRO A 52 9.30 -14.14 -4.19
C PRO A 52 8.70 -14.22 -2.79
N HIS A 53 8.10 -13.15 -2.25
CA HIS A 53 7.55 -13.11 -0.90
C HIS A 53 6.19 -12.41 -0.86
N ASN A 54 5.32 -12.88 0.04
CA ASN A 54 4.12 -12.14 0.40
C ASN A 54 4.29 -11.38 1.72
N ASN A 55 4.94 -11.99 2.70
CA ASN A 55 5.24 -11.40 4.00
C ASN A 55 6.75 -11.43 4.25
N PHE A 56 7.37 -10.26 4.49
CA PHE A 56 8.82 -10.16 4.58
C PHE A 56 9.26 -8.93 5.40
N ILE A 57 10.52 -8.88 5.73
CA ILE A 57 11.17 -7.67 6.25
C ILE A 57 11.77 -6.94 5.05
N TRP A 58 11.32 -5.72 4.81
CA TRP A 58 11.89 -4.89 3.75
C TRP A 58 12.96 -3.98 4.31
N LYS A 59 14.20 -4.19 3.85
CA LYS A 59 15.38 -3.46 4.29
C LYS A 59 15.74 -2.38 3.28
N GLY A 60 15.94 -1.18 3.78
CA GLY A 60 16.34 -0.02 2.99
C GLY A 60 17.85 0.15 2.87
N ILE A 61 18.26 1.06 2.00
CA ILE A 61 19.65 1.35 1.67
C ILE A 61 20.52 1.73 2.89
N ASP A 62 19.93 2.29 3.94
CA ASP A 62 20.60 2.65 5.18
C ASP A 62 20.54 1.56 6.27
N GLY A 63 19.98 0.39 5.94
CA GLY A 63 19.76 -0.70 6.87
C GLY A 63 18.48 -0.58 7.70
N SER A 64 17.67 0.46 7.51
CA SER A 64 16.35 0.57 8.15
C SER A 64 15.44 -0.55 7.70
N GLU A 65 14.67 -1.14 8.62
CA GLU A 65 13.78 -2.26 8.36
C GLU A 65 12.32 -1.91 8.69
N VAL A 66 11.41 -2.31 7.81
CA VAL A 66 9.96 -2.28 8.01
C VAL A 66 9.36 -3.64 7.69
N TYR A 67 8.31 -4.01 8.40
CA TYR A 67 7.53 -5.20 8.06
C TYR A 67 6.67 -4.92 6.83
N ALA A 68 6.75 -5.78 5.82
CA ALA A 68 6.09 -5.58 4.55
C ALA A 68 5.18 -6.75 4.18
N CYS A 69 4.06 -6.43 3.54
CA CYS A 69 3.13 -7.40 2.99
C CYS A 69 2.79 -7.02 1.54
N VAL A 70 2.90 -8.00 0.65
CA VAL A 70 2.44 -7.93 -0.73
C VAL A 70 1.45 -9.09 -0.92
N PRO A 71 0.14 -8.84 -0.70
CA PRO A 71 -0.88 -9.88 -0.81
C PRO A 71 -0.84 -10.60 -2.16
N PRO A 72 -1.13 -11.91 -2.19
CA PRO A 72 -0.89 -12.75 -3.37
C PRO A 72 -1.85 -12.48 -4.52
N THR A 73 -3.04 -11.95 -4.23
CA THR A 73 -4.07 -11.66 -5.24
C THR A 73 -4.36 -10.16 -5.32
N HIS A 74 -5.17 -9.77 -6.28
CA HIS A 74 -5.51 -8.37 -6.52
C HIS A 74 -6.14 -7.72 -5.28
N PHE A 75 -5.92 -6.42 -5.09
CA PHE A 75 -6.45 -5.67 -3.95
C PHE A 75 -7.93 -5.26 -4.13
N ILE A 76 -8.53 -5.53 -5.29
CA ILE A 76 -9.95 -5.37 -5.56
C ILE A 76 -10.56 -6.76 -5.71
N THR A 77 -11.28 -7.22 -4.70
CA THR A 77 -12.02 -8.48 -4.73
C THR A 77 -13.43 -8.29 -4.17
N TRP A 78 -14.31 -9.24 -4.46
CA TRP A 78 -15.70 -9.26 -3.99
C TRP A 78 -15.95 -10.34 -2.94
N ASN A 79 -14.89 -10.93 -2.39
CA ASN A 79 -14.98 -12.06 -1.45
C ASN A 79 -15.75 -13.28 -2.00
N MET A 80 -15.68 -13.50 -3.30
CA MET A 80 -16.24 -14.74 -3.86
C MET A 80 -15.43 -15.96 -3.39
N PRO A 81 -16.07 -17.14 -3.21
CA PRO A 81 -15.37 -18.35 -2.76
C PRO A 81 -14.11 -18.68 -3.57
N SER A 82 -14.19 -18.54 -4.89
CA SER A 82 -13.05 -18.74 -5.80
C SER A 82 -11.90 -17.78 -5.54
N GLN A 83 -12.19 -16.52 -5.22
CA GLN A 83 -11.16 -15.51 -4.94
C GLN A 83 -10.45 -15.76 -3.59
N ILE A 84 -11.18 -16.22 -2.59
CA ILE A 84 -10.60 -16.61 -1.29
C ILE A 84 -9.72 -17.84 -1.45
N GLN A 85 -10.18 -18.83 -2.22
CA GLN A 85 -9.39 -20.02 -2.51
C GLN A 85 -8.12 -19.65 -3.31
N GLU A 86 -8.25 -18.84 -4.37
CA GLU A 86 -7.13 -18.34 -5.17
C GLU A 86 -6.10 -17.62 -4.30
N ASN A 87 -6.56 -16.75 -3.39
CA ASN A 87 -5.68 -16.02 -2.48
C ASN A 87 -4.86 -17.00 -1.62
N TRP A 88 -5.49 -18.00 -1.05
CA TRP A 88 -4.81 -19.03 -0.27
C TRP A 88 -3.87 -19.90 -1.10
N GLU A 89 -4.27 -20.31 -2.30
CA GLU A 89 -3.44 -21.11 -3.20
C GLU A 89 -2.20 -20.37 -3.66
N ALA A 90 -2.35 -19.08 -4.02
CA ALA A 90 -1.28 -18.21 -4.47
C ALA A 90 -0.33 -17.76 -3.35
N TYR A 91 -0.71 -17.90 -2.08
CA TYR A 91 0.12 -17.50 -0.95
C TYR A 91 1.36 -18.41 -0.83
N ILE A 92 2.55 -17.82 -0.96
CA ILE A 92 3.81 -18.55 -1.04
C ILE A 92 4.51 -18.75 0.32
N ASP A 93 4.25 -17.90 1.31
CA ASP A 93 4.90 -17.98 2.63
C ASP A 93 4.09 -18.76 3.67
N LYS A 94 3.39 -19.83 3.25
CA LYS A 94 2.52 -20.66 4.13
C LYS A 94 3.24 -21.25 5.32
N ASP A 95 4.51 -21.61 5.14
CA ASP A 95 5.40 -22.17 6.16
C ASP A 95 5.90 -21.14 7.17
N LYS A 96 5.80 -19.85 6.84
CA LYS A 96 6.36 -18.74 7.64
C LYS A 96 5.35 -18.02 8.52
N GLY A 97 4.08 -18.26 8.36
CA GLY A 97 3.07 -17.55 9.15
C GLY A 97 1.65 -18.09 9.06
N GLY A 98 1.34 -18.92 8.07
CA GLY A 98 0.04 -19.59 7.94
C GLY A 98 -1.16 -18.67 7.71
N GLN A 99 -0.95 -17.38 7.50
CA GLN A 99 -2.01 -16.39 7.28
C GLN A 99 -1.67 -15.47 6.13
N THR A 100 -2.67 -15.18 5.30
CA THR A 100 -2.57 -14.25 4.18
C THR A 100 -3.61 -13.15 4.29
N LEU A 101 -3.32 -12.00 3.71
CA LEU A 101 -4.25 -10.87 3.65
C LEU A 101 -5.04 -10.91 2.34
N ASN A 102 -6.37 -10.96 2.42
CA ASN A 102 -7.25 -10.72 1.29
C ASN A 102 -7.86 -9.32 1.43
N MET A 103 -7.67 -8.49 0.43
CA MET A 103 -8.25 -7.14 0.37
C MET A 103 -9.53 -7.19 -0.46
N PHE A 104 -10.61 -6.58 0.00
CA PHE A 104 -11.88 -6.61 -0.69
C PHE A 104 -12.56 -5.24 -0.71
N GLY A 105 -13.45 -5.07 -1.67
CA GLY A 105 -14.17 -3.83 -1.93
C GLY A 105 -13.95 -3.35 -3.36
N TYR A 106 -14.66 -2.30 -3.73
CA TYR A 106 -14.49 -1.66 -5.03
C TYR A 106 -13.25 -0.75 -5.02
N GLY A 107 -12.49 -0.80 -6.13
CA GLY A 107 -11.39 0.12 -6.41
C GLY A 107 -11.77 1.16 -7.45
N ASP A 108 -10.77 1.83 -8.02
CA ASP A 108 -10.84 2.69 -9.21
C ASP A 108 -12.06 3.61 -9.33
N GLY A 109 -12.48 4.23 -8.29
CA GLY A 109 -13.66 5.09 -8.32
C GLY A 109 -14.20 5.39 -6.94
N GLY A 110 -13.53 4.85 -5.93
CA GLY A 110 -13.72 5.25 -4.55
C GLY A 110 -15.03 4.76 -3.95
N SER A 111 -15.36 3.49 -4.11
CA SER A 111 -16.43 2.83 -3.38
C SER A 111 -15.86 1.89 -2.31
N GLY A 112 -16.65 1.64 -1.26
CA GLY A 112 -16.31 0.69 -0.19
C GLY A 112 -16.77 -0.74 -0.52
N CYS A 113 -16.80 -1.60 0.49
CA CYS A 113 -17.40 -2.92 0.41
C CYS A 113 -18.93 -2.84 0.48
N THR A 114 -19.61 -3.86 -0.08
CA THR A 114 -21.05 -4.05 0.08
C THR A 114 -21.36 -4.94 1.28
N GLU A 115 -22.62 -4.89 1.72
CA GLU A 115 -23.14 -5.80 2.75
C GLU A 115 -22.94 -7.27 2.36
N GLU A 116 -23.20 -7.61 1.09
CA GLU A 116 -22.99 -8.96 0.56
C GLU A 116 -21.55 -9.45 0.71
N MET A 117 -20.55 -8.60 0.44
CA MET A 117 -19.14 -8.95 0.62
C MET A 117 -18.79 -9.29 2.08
N ILE A 118 -19.43 -8.59 3.01
CA ILE A 118 -19.25 -8.85 4.46
C ILE A 118 -19.93 -10.15 4.85
N GLU A 119 -21.18 -10.35 4.43
CA GLU A 119 -21.95 -11.58 4.72
C GLU A 119 -21.29 -12.84 4.16
N LEU A 120 -20.68 -12.77 2.97
CA LEU A 120 -19.95 -13.90 2.38
C LEU A 120 -18.82 -14.37 3.30
N MET A 121 -18.07 -13.45 3.89
CA MET A 121 -16.99 -13.79 4.85
C MET A 121 -17.52 -14.54 6.07
N ASP A 122 -18.63 -14.10 6.65
CA ASP A 122 -19.25 -14.75 7.80
C ASP A 122 -19.79 -16.16 7.49
N ARG A 123 -20.14 -16.38 6.23
CA ARG A 123 -20.59 -17.70 5.73
C ARG A 123 -19.42 -18.66 5.54
N PHE A 124 -18.26 -18.20 5.09
CA PHE A 124 -17.09 -19.06 4.85
C PHE A 124 -16.57 -19.73 6.10
N ASP A 125 -16.67 -19.07 7.25
CA ASP A 125 -16.22 -19.65 8.51
C ASP A 125 -16.99 -20.93 8.90
N LYS A 126 -18.19 -21.11 8.32
CA LYS A 126 -19.05 -22.28 8.53
C LYS A 126 -18.75 -23.44 7.55
N LEU A 127 -17.91 -23.21 6.54
CA LEU A 127 -17.58 -24.20 5.51
C LEU A 127 -16.24 -24.88 5.84
N SER A 128 -16.26 -26.20 6.01
CA SER A 128 -15.05 -26.98 6.35
C SER A 128 -14.02 -27.09 5.22
N ILE A 129 -14.46 -26.85 3.97
CA ILE A 129 -13.62 -26.94 2.77
C ILE A 129 -12.96 -25.61 2.39
N MET A 130 -13.35 -24.52 3.02
CA MET A 130 -12.83 -23.19 2.75
C MET A 130 -11.75 -22.80 3.76
N PRO A 131 -10.77 -21.96 3.37
CA PRO A 131 -9.88 -21.31 4.33
C PRO A 131 -10.68 -20.57 5.39
N LYS A 132 -10.23 -20.62 6.64
CA LYS A 132 -10.82 -19.82 7.71
C LYS A 132 -10.54 -18.34 7.46
N CYS A 133 -11.59 -17.53 7.51
CA CYS A 133 -11.53 -16.10 7.25
C CYS A 133 -11.97 -15.32 8.49
N THR A 134 -11.26 -14.23 8.77
CA THR A 134 -11.62 -13.29 9.86
C THR A 134 -11.52 -11.86 9.36
N HIS A 135 -12.48 -11.04 9.76
CA HIS A 135 -12.40 -9.60 9.51
C HIS A 135 -11.26 -8.98 10.32
N THR A 136 -10.47 -8.15 9.67
CA THR A 136 -9.37 -7.43 10.29
C THR A 136 -9.12 -6.11 9.58
N SER A 137 -8.45 -5.19 10.23
CA SER A 137 -7.83 -4.06 9.55
C SER A 137 -6.42 -4.43 9.08
N GLY A 138 -5.95 -3.77 8.01
CA GLY A 138 -4.58 -3.99 7.54
C GLY A 138 -3.53 -3.76 8.63
N ALA A 139 -3.71 -2.74 9.47
CA ALA A 139 -2.81 -2.45 10.58
C ALA A 139 -2.78 -3.60 11.61
N GLU A 140 -3.95 -4.11 11.98
CA GLU A 140 -4.07 -5.21 12.94
C GLU A 140 -3.47 -6.52 12.38
N PHE A 141 -3.72 -6.82 11.11
CA PHE A 141 -3.11 -7.96 10.44
C PHE A 141 -1.58 -7.90 10.50
N LEU A 142 -1.01 -6.76 10.10
CA LEU A 142 0.44 -6.56 10.06
C LEU A 142 1.05 -6.69 11.46
N GLU A 143 0.44 -6.08 12.46
CA GLU A 143 0.95 -6.13 13.83
C GLU A 143 0.87 -7.54 14.43
N LYS A 144 -0.21 -8.27 14.21
CA LYS A 144 -0.38 -9.63 14.75
C LYS A 144 0.48 -10.69 14.07
N ASN A 145 0.68 -10.57 12.74
CA ASN A 145 1.26 -11.64 11.95
C ASN A 145 2.71 -11.39 11.53
N LEU A 146 3.14 -10.15 11.43
CA LEU A 146 4.48 -9.83 10.97
C LEU A 146 5.42 -9.40 12.08
N LYS A 147 4.90 -8.69 13.10
CA LYS A 147 5.72 -8.22 14.19
C LYS A 147 6.35 -9.40 14.95
N ASP A 148 7.66 -9.30 15.16
CA ASP A 148 8.45 -10.31 15.88
C ASP A 148 8.45 -11.72 15.26
N ASN A 149 7.93 -11.87 14.04
CA ASN A 149 7.98 -13.12 13.30
C ASN A 149 9.41 -13.37 12.73
N LYS A 150 10.15 -14.23 13.40
CA LYS A 150 11.55 -14.56 13.06
C LYS A 150 11.71 -15.43 11.80
N ALA A 151 10.62 -15.95 11.26
CA ALA A 151 10.62 -16.75 10.04
C ALA A 151 10.57 -15.91 8.76
N LEU A 152 10.35 -14.60 8.87
CA LEU A 152 10.29 -13.72 7.72
C LEU A 152 11.67 -13.56 7.06
N GLU A 153 11.69 -13.67 5.74
CA GLU A 153 12.87 -13.36 4.95
C GLU A 153 13.13 -11.85 4.88
N VAL A 154 14.37 -11.48 4.67
CA VAL A 154 14.76 -10.07 4.48
C VAL A 154 14.94 -9.80 3.00
N TRP A 155 14.13 -8.88 2.46
CA TRP A 155 14.31 -8.35 1.13
C TRP A 155 15.13 -7.05 1.17
N ASP A 156 16.32 -7.06 0.59
CA ASP A 156 17.26 -5.94 0.52
C ASP A 156 17.33 -5.45 -0.94
N GLY A 157 16.49 -4.49 -1.29
CA GLY A 157 16.38 -4.00 -2.67
C GLY A 157 15.09 -3.23 -2.94
N GLU A 158 14.90 -2.82 -4.21
CA GLU A 158 13.64 -2.21 -4.65
C GLU A 158 12.52 -3.24 -4.77
N LEU A 159 11.28 -2.80 -4.68
CA LEU A 159 10.11 -3.57 -5.06
C LEU A 159 9.75 -3.23 -6.52
N TYR A 160 10.25 -4.06 -7.42
CA TYR A 160 10.23 -3.81 -8.85
C TYR A 160 8.90 -4.21 -9.49
N LEU A 161 8.35 -3.34 -10.33
CA LEU A 161 7.22 -3.64 -11.21
C LEU A 161 7.65 -3.57 -12.67
N GLU A 162 7.30 -4.59 -13.46
CA GLU A 162 7.65 -4.69 -14.88
C GLU A 162 6.90 -3.68 -15.74
N MET A 163 5.67 -3.34 -15.36
CA MET A 163 4.76 -2.49 -16.11
C MET A 163 4.82 -1.02 -15.70
N HIS A 164 4.32 -0.14 -16.55
CA HIS A 164 4.13 1.29 -16.31
C HIS A 164 5.39 2.09 -15.94
N ARG A 165 6.57 1.60 -16.23
CA ARG A 165 7.84 2.27 -15.90
C ARG A 165 7.97 3.66 -16.51
N GLY A 166 7.41 3.87 -17.69
CA GLY A 166 7.36 5.15 -18.35
C GLY A 166 6.64 6.25 -17.58
N THR A 167 5.77 5.90 -16.61
CA THR A 167 5.08 6.87 -15.78
C THR A 167 6.02 7.71 -14.92
N PHE A 168 7.20 7.20 -14.58
CA PHE A 168 8.20 7.89 -13.76
C PHE A 168 9.16 8.77 -14.58
N THR A 169 9.50 8.37 -15.81
CA THR A 169 10.58 8.97 -16.60
C THR A 169 10.15 9.51 -17.95
N THR A 170 9.17 8.87 -18.61
CA THR A 170 8.67 9.33 -19.91
C THR A 170 7.94 10.67 -19.75
N LYS A 171 8.15 11.58 -20.72
CA LYS A 171 7.56 12.92 -20.68
C LYS A 171 7.89 13.71 -19.40
N SER A 172 9.15 13.74 -19.06
CA SER A 172 9.66 14.49 -17.91
C SER A 172 9.39 16.00 -17.98
N ASP A 173 9.20 16.54 -19.17
CA ASP A 173 8.80 17.92 -19.43
C ASP A 173 7.43 18.25 -18.81
N ILE A 174 6.47 17.33 -18.89
CA ILE A 174 5.14 17.49 -18.23
C ILE A 174 5.30 17.58 -16.72
N LYS A 175 6.08 16.68 -16.12
CA LYS A 175 6.33 16.67 -14.67
C LYS A 175 7.04 17.94 -14.21
N LYS A 176 8.03 18.39 -15.00
CA LYS A 176 8.74 19.66 -14.75
C LYS A 176 7.81 20.85 -14.86
N ALA A 177 6.93 20.87 -15.87
CA ALA A 177 5.94 21.93 -16.07
C ALA A 177 4.95 21.96 -14.89
N ASN A 178 4.42 20.82 -14.48
CA ASN A 178 3.53 20.71 -13.32
C ASN A 178 4.17 21.29 -12.05
N ARG A 179 5.40 20.89 -11.74
CA ARG A 179 6.13 21.42 -10.57
C ARG A 179 6.34 22.93 -10.63
N LYS A 180 6.70 23.45 -11.79
CA LYS A 180 6.84 24.90 -11.99
C LYS A 180 5.52 25.65 -11.88
N LEU A 181 4.42 25.06 -12.31
CA LEU A 181 3.09 25.67 -12.18
C LEU A 181 2.66 25.77 -10.71
N GLU A 182 2.92 24.78 -9.88
CA GLU A 182 2.67 24.86 -8.43
C GLU A 182 3.36 26.06 -7.80
N GLU A 183 4.62 26.32 -8.15
CA GLU A 183 5.39 27.47 -7.65
C GLU A 183 4.84 28.82 -8.18
N LYS A 184 4.48 28.85 -9.47
CA LYS A 184 3.95 30.07 -10.11
C LYS A 184 2.56 30.43 -9.58
N PHE A 185 1.68 29.46 -9.37
CA PHE A 185 0.36 29.74 -8.78
C PHE A 185 0.48 30.28 -7.36
N ARG A 186 1.34 29.69 -6.54
CA ARG A 186 1.61 30.22 -5.20
C ARG A 186 2.13 31.67 -5.25
N THR A 187 3.05 31.96 -6.15
CA THR A 187 3.57 33.31 -6.35
C THR A 187 2.47 34.27 -6.80
N ALA A 188 1.64 33.86 -7.75
CA ALA A 188 0.52 34.68 -8.24
C ALA A 188 -0.51 34.99 -7.13
N GLU A 189 -0.83 33.99 -6.29
CA GLU A 189 -1.71 34.21 -5.14
C GLU A 189 -1.13 35.22 -4.15
N MET A 190 0.15 35.08 -3.83
CA MET A 190 0.84 36.04 -2.93
C MET A 190 0.83 37.49 -3.50
N LEU A 191 1.16 37.63 -4.78
CA LEU A 191 1.13 38.94 -5.46
C LEU A 191 -0.27 39.52 -5.54
N SER A 192 -1.30 38.69 -5.73
CA SER A 192 -2.70 39.14 -5.73
C SER A 192 -3.13 39.69 -4.37
N VAL A 193 -2.74 39.02 -3.29
CA VAL A 193 -3.03 39.52 -1.92
C VAL A 193 -2.34 40.87 -1.68
N MET A 194 -1.05 40.98 -2.00
CA MET A 194 -0.28 42.23 -1.84
C MET A 194 -0.92 43.39 -2.61
N ARG A 195 -1.38 43.17 -3.86
CA ARG A 195 -2.05 44.18 -4.67
C ARG A 195 -3.38 44.63 -4.07
N ASN A 196 -4.14 43.69 -3.49
CA ASN A 196 -5.42 44.00 -2.87
C ASN A 196 -5.25 44.79 -1.55
N GLU A 197 -4.19 44.57 -0.80
CA GLU A 197 -3.87 45.38 0.39
C GLU A 197 -3.52 46.81 0.04
N ASP A 198 -2.82 47.04 -1.10
CA ASP A 198 -2.52 48.40 -1.56
C ASP A 198 -3.79 49.17 -1.99
N ASN A 199 -4.75 48.50 -2.63
CA ASN A 199 -6.02 49.09 -3.05
C ASN A 199 -7.01 49.33 -1.88
N SER A 200 -6.79 48.78 -0.70
CA SER A 200 -7.65 48.99 0.47
C SER A 200 -7.25 50.22 1.30
N LYS A 201 -6.22 50.95 0.87
CA LYS A 201 -5.72 52.17 1.52
C LYS A 201 -6.10 53.46 0.77
N GLU A 202 -6.79 53.38 -0.36
CA GLU A 202 -7.44 54.47 -1.08
C GLU A 202 -8.93 54.52 -0.74
#